data_9d3b431765bc4514b06e87dda8f7599b
#
_entry.id   9d3b431765bc4514b06e87dda8f7599b
#
_cell.length_a   1.000
_cell.length_b   1.000
_cell.length_c   1.000
_cell.angle_alpha   90.00
_cell.angle_beta   90.00
_cell.angle_gamma   90.00
#
_symmetry.space_group_name_H-M   'P 1'
#
loop_
_entity.id
_entity.type
_entity.pdbx_description
1 polymer ?
#
loop_
_entity_poly.entity_id
_entity_poly.type
_entity_poly.pdbx_seq_one_letter_code
_entity_poly.pdbx_strand_id
1 'polypeptide(L)'
;MTDPVGAGTAVPHEAQADAEAGVAFARQMWADDEASRRLGMEALVIEQDHAVVRMPIREDMVNGHDICHGGFVFTLADSTFALACNSRGSVTVASGADVTFTAPSRLGDVL
;
A
#
# COMPACT_ATOMS: atom_id res chain seq x y z
N MET A 1 -14.98 22.33 23.61
CA MET A 1 -14.51 21.19 24.40
C MET A 1 -14.28 20.02 23.48
N THR A 2 -13.08 19.54 23.48
CA THR A 2 -12.71 18.39 22.68
C THR A 2 -12.98 17.10 23.45
N ASP A 3 -13.71 16.17 22.82
CA ASP A 3 -13.75 14.82 23.29
C ASP A 3 -12.32 14.26 23.33
N PRO A 4 -11.91 13.70 24.43
CA PRO A 4 -10.62 13.02 24.45
C PRO A 4 -10.69 11.86 23.46
N VAL A 5 -9.82 11.90 22.49
CA VAL A 5 -9.73 10.86 21.46
C VAL A 5 -9.52 9.51 22.13
N GLY A 6 -10.43 8.61 21.91
CA GLY A 6 -10.38 7.26 22.45
C GLY A 6 -10.88 7.08 23.87
N ALA A 7 -11.24 8.17 24.58
CA ALA A 7 -11.79 8.03 25.91
C ALA A 7 -13.24 7.52 25.83
N GLY A 8 -13.50 6.34 26.32
CA GLY A 8 -14.82 5.78 26.47
C GLY A 8 -15.41 5.09 25.25
N THR A 9 -14.69 5.01 24.11
CA THR A 9 -15.19 4.30 22.96
C THR A 9 -14.39 3.02 22.73
N ALA A 10 -14.78 1.97 23.40
CA ALA A 10 -14.27 0.64 23.08
C ALA A 10 -14.90 0.15 21.77
N VAL A 11 -14.05 -0.30 20.85
CA VAL A 11 -14.53 -0.98 19.64
C VAL A 11 -15.18 -2.29 20.08
N PRO A 12 -16.40 -2.61 19.61
CA PRO A 12 -17.03 -3.88 19.91
C PRO A 12 -16.15 -5.06 19.54
N HIS A 13 -16.15 -6.11 20.35
CA HIS A 13 -15.32 -7.29 20.13
C HIS A 13 -15.50 -7.90 18.74
N GLU A 14 -16.74 -7.95 18.24
CA GLU A 14 -17.05 -8.46 16.91
C GLU A 14 -16.44 -7.58 15.80
N ALA A 15 -16.49 -6.26 15.95
CA ALA A 15 -15.88 -5.34 14.99
C ALA A 15 -14.35 -5.45 14.99
N GLN A 16 -13.73 -5.72 16.13
CA GLN A 16 -12.30 -5.98 16.22
C GLN A 16 -11.92 -7.28 15.51
N ALA A 17 -12.69 -8.34 15.71
CA ALA A 17 -12.46 -9.62 15.04
C ALA A 17 -12.62 -9.50 13.53
N ASP A 18 -13.62 -8.74 13.05
CA ASP A 18 -13.83 -8.47 11.64
C ASP A 18 -12.68 -7.64 11.05
N ALA A 19 -12.18 -6.63 11.76
CA ALA A 19 -11.04 -5.83 11.34
C ALA A 19 -9.77 -6.67 11.26
N GLU A 20 -9.52 -7.54 12.23
CA GLU A 20 -8.37 -8.46 12.23
C GLU A 20 -8.45 -9.45 11.08
N ALA A 21 -9.64 -9.99 10.79
CA ALA A 21 -9.86 -10.90 9.68
C ALA A 21 -9.64 -10.21 8.33
N GLY A 22 -10.09 -8.97 8.19
CA GLY A 22 -9.86 -8.17 6.99
C GLY A 22 -8.39 -7.87 6.75
N VAL A 23 -7.66 -7.51 7.78
CA VAL A 23 -6.21 -7.28 7.71
C VAL A 23 -5.49 -8.59 7.38
N ALA A 24 -5.88 -9.70 7.97
CA ALA A 24 -5.31 -11.01 7.65
C ALA A 24 -5.52 -11.37 6.18
N PHE A 25 -6.69 -11.06 5.63
CA PHE A 25 -6.98 -11.24 4.20
C PHE A 25 -6.01 -10.43 3.33
N ALA A 26 -5.80 -9.15 3.65
CA ALA A 26 -4.88 -8.30 2.92
C ALA A 26 -3.43 -8.79 3.05
N ARG A 27 -3.01 -9.25 4.22
CA ARG A 27 -1.68 -9.82 4.44
C ARG A 27 -1.45 -11.07 3.60
N GLN A 28 -2.44 -11.93 3.47
CA GLN A 28 -2.33 -13.11 2.63
C GLN A 28 -2.23 -12.74 1.16
N MET A 29 -3.02 -11.79 0.71
CA MET A 29 -2.93 -11.25 -0.65
C MET A 29 -1.53 -10.71 -0.93
N TRP A 30 -0.95 -9.97 0.01
CA TRP A 30 0.41 -9.45 -0.10
C TRP A 30 1.45 -10.56 -0.20
N ALA A 31 1.32 -11.59 0.62
CA ALA A 31 2.22 -12.74 0.60
C ALA A 31 2.22 -13.46 -0.77
N ASP A 32 1.10 -13.42 -1.48
CA ASP A 32 0.93 -14.04 -2.80
C ASP A 32 1.24 -13.07 -3.95
N ASP A 33 1.58 -11.81 -3.66
CA ASP A 33 1.86 -10.78 -4.67
C ASP A 33 3.30 -10.87 -5.16
N GLU A 34 3.50 -11.68 -6.18
CA GLU A 34 4.81 -11.92 -6.78
C GLU A 34 5.39 -10.68 -7.43
N ALA A 35 4.56 -9.87 -8.10
CA ALA A 35 5.02 -8.68 -8.80
C ALA A 35 5.60 -7.64 -7.84
N SER A 36 4.87 -7.35 -6.77
CA SER A 36 5.33 -6.42 -5.73
C SER A 36 6.59 -6.92 -5.03
N ARG A 37 6.64 -8.21 -4.74
CA ARG A 37 7.81 -8.84 -4.13
C ARG A 37 9.05 -8.71 -5.02
N ARG A 38 8.91 -8.99 -6.31
CA ARG A 38 10.02 -8.91 -7.27
C ARG A 38 10.51 -7.48 -7.49
N LEU A 39 9.66 -6.50 -7.31
CA LEU A 39 10.04 -5.10 -7.38
C LEU A 39 10.68 -4.59 -6.08
N GLY A 40 10.86 -5.45 -5.10
CA GLY A 40 11.52 -5.07 -3.84
C GLY A 40 10.65 -4.25 -2.91
N MET A 41 9.34 -4.29 -3.08
CA MET A 41 8.43 -3.57 -2.20
C MET A 41 8.38 -4.21 -0.82
N GLU A 42 8.32 -3.35 0.20
CA GLU A 42 8.14 -3.76 1.59
C GLU A 42 6.90 -3.09 2.16
N ALA A 43 5.98 -3.90 2.67
CA ALA A 43 4.82 -3.38 3.39
C ALA A 43 5.22 -3.08 4.84
N LEU A 44 5.21 -1.81 5.19
CA LEU A 44 5.57 -1.36 6.54
C LEU A 44 4.36 -1.33 7.46
N VAL A 45 3.19 -1.02 6.91
CA VAL A 45 1.93 -0.97 7.66
C VAL A 45 0.84 -1.60 6.80
N ILE A 46 0.12 -2.52 7.40
CA ILE A 46 -1.12 -3.08 6.86
C ILE A 46 -2.16 -3.06 7.99
N GLU A 47 -3.08 -2.13 7.89
CA GLU A 47 -4.17 -1.93 8.85
C GLU A 47 -5.47 -1.76 8.09
N GLN A 48 -6.57 -1.76 8.79
CA GLN A 48 -7.86 -1.51 8.15
C GLN A 48 -7.86 -0.13 7.49
N ASP A 49 -8.14 -0.10 6.19
CA ASP A 49 -8.20 1.11 5.35
C ASP A 49 -6.87 1.88 5.25
N HIS A 50 -5.77 1.29 5.70
CA HIS A 50 -4.49 1.99 5.71
C HIS A 50 -3.32 1.06 5.40
N ALA A 51 -2.45 1.50 4.51
CA ALA A 51 -1.23 0.78 4.16
C ALA A 51 -0.09 1.75 3.90
N VAL A 52 1.10 1.35 4.27
CA VAL A 52 2.35 2.03 3.92
C VAL A 52 3.28 1.02 3.30
N VAL A 53 3.73 1.30 2.10
CA VAL A 53 4.66 0.44 1.35
C VAL A 53 5.82 1.29 0.86
N ARG A 54 7.02 0.75 0.92
CA ARG A 54 8.19 1.39 0.33
C ARG A 54 8.79 0.56 -0.77
N MET A 55 9.46 1.21 -1.71
CA MET A 55 10.16 0.56 -2.81
C MET A 55 11.46 1.31 -3.11
N PRO A 56 12.62 0.66 -2.97
CA PRO A 56 13.88 1.24 -3.43
C PRO A 56 13.90 1.30 -4.96
N ILE A 57 14.37 2.41 -5.49
CA ILE A 57 14.53 2.56 -6.94
C ILE A 57 15.83 1.88 -7.36
N ARG A 58 15.71 0.85 -8.18
CA ARG A 58 16.83 0.05 -8.69
C ARG A 58 17.19 0.46 -10.10
N GLU A 59 18.37 0.02 -10.53
CA GLU A 59 18.91 0.28 -11.85
C GLU A 59 17.99 -0.20 -12.99
N ASP A 60 17.29 -1.32 -12.77
CA ASP A 60 16.36 -1.88 -13.75
C ASP A 60 15.00 -1.16 -13.82
N MET A 61 14.83 -0.09 -13.04
CA MET A 61 13.63 0.75 -13.07
C MET A 61 13.86 2.10 -13.72
N VAL A 62 15.11 2.42 -14.08
CA VAL A 62 15.52 3.74 -14.57
C VAL A 62 15.46 3.76 -16.10
N ASN A 63 14.94 4.87 -16.63
CA ASN A 63 14.86 5.09 -18.07
C ASN A 63 16.15 5.73 -18.62
N GLY A 64 16.17 6.03 -19.92
CA GLY A 64 17.31 6.65 -20.58
C GLY A 64 17.66 8.08 -20.13
N HIS A 65 16.84 8.68 -19.26
CA HIS A 65 17.09 9.98 -18.66
C HIS A 65 17.56 9.88 -17.19
N ASP A 66 17.91 8.68 -16.74
CA ASP A 66 18.30 8.40 -15.34
C ASP A 66 17.19 8.70 -14.34
N ILE A 67 15.96 8.55 -14.76
CA ILE A 67 14.76 8.77 -13.94
C ILE A 67 13.98 7.46 -13.88
N CYS A 68 13.45 7.12 -12.72
CA CYS A 68 12.59 5.97 -12.59
C CYS A 68 11.39 6.09 -13.53
N HIS A 69 11.12 5.03 -14.28
CA HIS A 69 9.91 4.99 -15.10
C HIS A 69 8.68 5.21 -14.24
N GLY A 70 7.78 6.09 -14.72
CA GLY A 70 6.52 6.35 -14.04
C GLY A 70 5.66 5.12 -13.82
N GLY A 71 5.79 4.11 -14.69
CA GLY A 71 5.10 2.85 -14.54
C GLY A 71 5.45 2.12 -13.24
N PHE A 72 6.69 2.19 -12.78
CA PHE A 72 7.10 1.58 -11.50
C PHE A 72 6.58 2.38 -10.32
N VAL A 73 6.61 3.69 -10.40
CA VAL A 73 6.01 4.57 -9.40
C VAL A 73 4.51 4.27 -9.27
N PHE A 74 3.84 4.13 -10.40
CA PHE A 74 2.42 3.79 -10.43
C PHE A 74 2.15 2.40 -9.85
N THR A 75 3.01 1.42 -10.14
CA THR A 75 2.88 0.06 -9.58
C THR A 75 2.98 0.09 -8.05
N LEU A 76 3.89 0.89 -7.51
CA LEU A 76 3.96 1.08 -6.05
C LEU A 76 2.65 1.64 -5.49
N ALA A 77 2.10 2.65 -6.14
CA ALA A 77 0.83 3.24 -5.73
C ALA A 77 -0.31 2.21 -5.82
N ASP A 78 -0.35 1.42 -6.88
CA ASP A 78 -1.36 0.38 -7.10
C ASP A 78 -1.28 -0.70 -6.03
N SER A 79 -0.09 -1.20 -5.74
CA SER A 79 0.11 -2.22 -4.70
C SER A 79 -0.28 -1.71 -3.31
N THR A 80 0.05 -0.47 -2.99
CA THR A 80 -0.29 0.16 -1.72
C THR A 80 -1.80 0.35 -1.60
N PHE A 81 -2.43 0.84 -2.65
CA PHE A 81 -3.87 0.98 -2.74
C PHE A 81 -4.59 -0.36 -2.56
N ALA A 82 -4.07 -1.40 -3.22
CA ALA A 82 -4.65 -2.75 -3.13
C ALA A 82 -4.65 -3.27 -1.68
N LEU A 83 -3.59 -3.04 -0.93
CA LEU A 83 -3.54 -3.42 0.48
C LEU A 83 -4.62 -2.73 1.31
N ALA A 84 -4.75 -1.42 1.15
CA ALA A 84 -5.75 -0.66 1.88
C ALA A 84 -7.18 -1.07 1.50
N CYS A 85 -7.45 -1.23 0.20
CA CYS A 85 -8.78 -1.61 -0.30
C CYS A 85 -9.19 -3.03 0.10
N ASN A 86 -8.26 -3.96 0.19
CA ASN A 86 -8.53 -5.35 0.55
C ASN A 86 -8.51 -5.61 2.05
N SER A 87 -8.20 -4.60 2.85
CA SER A 87 -8.08 -4.73 4.30
C SER A 87 -9.43 -4.97 5.01
N ARG A 88 -10.53 -4.88 4.29
CA ARG A 88 -11.86 -5.21 4.82
C ARG A 88 -12.30 -6.64 4.49
N GLY A 89 -11.44 -7.43 3.83
CA GLY A 89 -11.68 -8.85 3.59
C GLY A 89 -12.44 -9.19 2.32
N SER A 90 -12.69 -8.21 1.47
CA SER A 90 -13.32 -8.43 0.17
C SER A 90 -12.31 -8.23 -0.95
N VAL A 91 -12.32 -9.13 -1.93
CA VAL A 91 -11.48 -8.98 -3.12
C VAL A 91 -11.86 -7.69 -3.86
N THR A 92 -10.92 -6.77 -3.92
CA THR A 92 -11.13 -5.44 -4.50
C THR A 92 -9.96 -5.11 -5.43
N VAL A 93 -10.27 -4.66 -6.62
CA VAL A 93 -9.29 -4.23 -7.61
C VAL A 93 -9.60 -2.82 -8.08
N ALA A 94 -8.58 -2.08 -8.50
CA ALA A 94 -8.76 -0.76 -9.05
C ALA A 94 -9.48 -0.82 -10.40
N SER A 95 -10.44 0.06 -10.60
CA SER A 95 -11.14 0.21 -11.89
C SER A 95 -10.55 1.34 -12.74
N GLY A 96 -9.84 2.26 -12.11
CA GLY A 96 -9.21 3.38 -12.79
C GLY A 96 -8.48 4.26 -11.81
N ALA A 97 -7.59 5.09 -12.32
CA ALA A 97 -6.83 6.04 -11.54
C ALA A 97 -6.29 7.15 -12.43
N ASP A 98 -6.05 8.32 -11.82
CA ASP A 98 -5.29 9.40 -12.44
C ASP A 98 -4.00 9.57 -11.66
N VAL A 99 -2.89 9.76 -12.37
CA VAL A 99 -1.59 10.00 -11.75
C VAL A 99 -0.94 11.23 -12.36
N THR A 100 -0.34 12.05 -11.51
CA THR A 100 0.48 13.18 -11.92
C THR A 100 1.86 13.04 -11.28
N PHE A 101 2.89 12.94 -12.10
CA PHE A 101 4.26 12.87 -11.63
C PHE A 101 4.79 14.29 -11.44
N THR A 102 4.92 14.72 -10.21
CA THR A 102 5.30 16.10 -9.87
C THR A 102 6.80 16.29 -9.68
N ALA A 103 7.54 15.20 -9.49
CA ALA A 103 8.98 15.21 -9.32
C ALA A 103 9.58 13.89 -9.80
N PRO A 104 10.79 13.89 -10.35
CA PRO A 104 11.47 12.66 -10.72
C PRO A 104 11.95 11.90 -9.49
N SER A 105 11.99 10.59 -9.59
CA SER A 105 12.70 9.73 -8.64
C SER A 105 13.90 9.10 -9.34
N ARG A 106 14.96 8.85 -8.60
CA ARG A 106 16.25 8.45 -9.13
C ARG A 106 16.78 7.20 -8.45
N LEU A 107 17.76 6.58 -9.08
CA LEU A 107 18.48 5.44 -8.50
C LEU A 107 18.93 5.76 -7.09
N GLY A 108 18.63 4.87 -6.17
CA GLY A 108 18.97 5.00 -4.76
C GLY A 108 17.90 5.69 -3.91
N ASP A 109 16.90 6.32 -4.53
CA ASP A 109 15.75 6.83 -3.79
C ASP A 109 14.91 5.67 -3.26
N VAL A 110 14.23 5.93 -2.16
CA VAL A 110 13.23 5.01 -1.60
C VAL A 110 11.89 5.73 -1.56
N LEU A 111 10.95 5.23 -2.32
CA LEU A 111 9.60 5.78 -2.39
C LEU A 111 8.69 5.13 -1.37
#